data_c30cd758398df83eeea4b623ee2c1a58
#
_entry.id   c30cd758398df83eeea4b623ee2c1a58
#
_cell.length_a   1.000
_cell.length_b   1.000
_cell.length_c   1.000
_cell.angle_alpha   90.00
_cell.angle_beta   90.00
_cell.angle_gamma   90.00
#
_symmetry.space_group_name_H-M   'P 1'
#
loop_
_entity.id
_entity.type
_entity.pdbx_description
1 polymer ?
#
loop_
_entity_poly.entity_id
_entity_poly.type
_entity_poly.pdbx_seq_one_letter_code
_entity_poly.pdbx_strand_id
1 'polypeptide(L)'
;MSVAKDAREPSGTRPFAGFEWMIAWRYLRSRRRETFISIIAGFSFLGIMLGVATLITVMAVMNGFRTELVGKILGLNGHVLVQATASQFTDYREVADRLTKVKGVKFAMPFIEGQALASGPAGALGALVRGVEKADLDRMTLVSSNIKLGTLDDYAAGKGVAIGSRLAQNLGVGIGDPVTIVSPRGNVTPMGVTPRVKAYPVTAIFSIGMSEYDASFVFMPFAEAQSYFNLDGRASAVEIWAEDADRVGELRAPIEAAAERSVYVTDWRQRNVTFFSALEVERNVMFLILLLIVLVAALNIVSGMTMLVKDKARDVAILRTMGATRGSIMRVFFITGAAIGTTGTLAGFLLGIFICQNIEEVRQALSWMLNTTLMPPEVFFLSRMKADIQTGEAASTVFFALSLSLAAVVYPAWKAAKLDPVEALRYE
;
A
#
# COMPACT_ATOMS: atom_id res chain seq x y z
N MET A 1 15.94 75.22 13.13
CA MET A 1 17.19 74.47 12.98
C MET A 1 16.87 72.99 12.83
N SER A 2 16.78 72.56 11.58
CA SER A 2 16.59 71.18 11.18
C SER A 2 17.93 70.62 10.86
N VAL A 3 18.41 69.64 11.65
CA VAL A 3 19.66 68.94 11.37
C VAL A 3 19.43 67.42 11.50
N ALA A 4 19.66 66.75 10.37
CA ALA A 4 20.07 65.38 10.19
C ALA A 4 19.05 64.29 10.48
N LYS A 5 18.31 63.98 9.45
CA LYS A 5 17.70 62.68 9.21
C LYS A 5 18.28 62.12 7.89
N ASP A 6 19.55 61.79 7.90
CA ASP A 6 20.22 61.07 6.80
C ASP A 6 21.34 60.20 7.36
N ALA A 7 20.93 59.22 8.22
CA ALA A 7 21.79 58.07 8.43
C ALA A 7 21.48 57.11 7.27
N ARG A 8 22.22 57.26 6.15
CA ARG A 8 22.27 56.24 5.09
C ARG A 8 22.65 54.91 5.72
N GLU A 9 21.71 53.96 5.67
CA GLU A 9 22.03 52.56 5.97
C GLU A 9 23.26 52.20 5.10
N PRO A 10 24.29 51.55 5.68
CA PRO A 10 25.47 51.15 4.92
C PRO A 10 24.99 50.26 3.77
N SER A 11 25.49 50.57 2.56
CA SER A 11 25.20 49.85 1.33
C SER A 11 25.38 48.35 1.58
N GLY A 12 24.22 47.62 1.65
CA GLY A 12 24.22 46.22 2.00
C GLY A 12 25.08 45.40 1.05
N THR A 13 25.92 44.58 1.59
CA THR A 13 26.66 43.56 0.84
C THR A 13 25.67 42.79 -0.05
N ARG A 14 26.12 42.41 -1.26
CA ARG A 14 25.27 41.62 -2.18
C ARG A 14 24.67 40.44 -1.45
N PRO A 15 23.34 40.16 -1.60
CA PRO A 15 22.71 38.99 -0.98
C PRO A 15 23.43 37.69 -1.36
N PHE A 16 23.56 36.79 -0.39
CA PHE A 16 24.28 35.51 -0.55
C PHE A 16 25.75 35.65 -0.93
N ALA A 17 26.44 36.68 -0.38
CA ALA A 17 27.85 36.88 -0.57
C ALA A 17 28.68 35.72 0.00
N GLY A 18 29.90 35.50 -0.54
CA GLY A 18 30.76 34.38 -0.15
C GLY A 18 31.06 34.26 1.34
N PHE A 19 31.10 35.41 2.06
CA PHE A 19 31.33 35.41 3.52
C PHE A 19 30.13 34.81 4.29
N GLU A 20 28.89 34.96 3.81
CA GLU A 20 27.67 34.38 4.45
C GLU A 20 27.71 32.85 4.38
N TRP A 21 28.12 32.30 3.26
CA TRP A 21 28.34 30.86 3.08
C TRP A 21 29.50 30.35 3.91
N MET A 22 30.60 31.11 4.00
CA MET A 22 31.76 30.73 4.80
C MET A 22 31.39 30.67 6.30
N ILE A 23 30.65 31.65 6.81
CA ILE A 23 30.22 31.68 8.21
C ILE A 23 29.22 30.53 8.46
N ALA A 24 28.25 30.32 7.60
CA ALA A 24 27.29 29.25 7.72
C ALA A 24 27.98 27.87 7.75
N TRP A 25 28.92 27.63 6.86
CA TRP A 25 29.71 26.41 6.83
C TRP A 25 30.55 26.23 8.11
N ARG A 26 31.13 27.32 8.64
CA ARG A 26 31.88 27.28 9.89
C ARG A 26 30.98 26.95 11.08
N TYR A 27 29.76 27.42 11.12
CA TYR A 27 28.80 27.07 12.16
C TYR A 27 28.44 25.58 12.13
N LEU A 28 28.33 24.98 10.95
CA LEU A 28 28.07 23.53 10.81
C LEU A 28 29.29 22.67 11.20
N ARG A 29 30.54 23.18 10.97
CA ARG A 29 31.78 22.41 11.15
C ARG A 29 32.52 22.72 12.44
N SER A 30 32.00 23.51 13.36
CA SER A 30 32.72 23.95 14.58
C SER A 30 33.25 22.77 15.40
N ARG A 31 34.59 22.71 15.58
CA ARG A 31 35.33 21.67 16.28
C ARG A 31 35.75 22.11 17.69
N ARG A 32 35.56 21.28 18.69
CA ARG A 32 36.29 21.14 19.99
C ARG A 32 35.86 21.91 21.25
N ARG A 33 35.02 22.95 21.24
CA ARG A 33 34.53 23.54 22.50
C ARG A 33 33.02 23.66 22.66
N GLU A 34 32.27 23.32 21.61
CA GLU A 34 30.82 23.50 21.54
C GLU A 34 30.12 22.16 21.24
N THR A 35 30.37 21.16 22.08
CA THR A 35 29.77 19.81 21.93
C THR A 35 28.26 19.87 21.88
N PHE A 36 27.64 20.78 22.63
CA PHE A 36 26.20 20.95 22.66
C PHE A 36 25.58 21.36 21.31
N ILE A 37 26.22 22.27 20.56
CA ILE A 37 25.71 22.77 19.28
C ILE A 37 25.73 21.69 18.23
N SER A 38 26.79 20.89 18.18
CA SER A 38 26.91 19.76 17.26
C SER A 38 25.86 18.67 17.56
N ILE A 39 25.55 18.46 18.84
CA ILE A 39 24.53 17.50 19.29
C ILE A 39 23.12 17.95 18.85
N ILE A 40 22.79 19.24 19.02
CA ILE A 40 21.47 19.77 18.65
C ILE A 40 21.26 19.77 17.14
N ALA A 41 22.27 20.20 16.37
CA ALA A 41 22.22 20.09 14.91
C ALA A 41 22.11 18.63 14.45
N GLY A 42 22.79 17.70 15.14
CA GLY A 42 22.69 16.28 14.94
C GLY A 42 21.28 15.74 15.22
N PHE A 43 20.64 16.13 16.33
CA PHE A 43 19.26 15.75 16.63
C PHE A 43 18.27 16.30 15.61
N SER A 44 18.44 17.55 15.17
CA SER A 44 17.61 18.13 14.11
C SER A 44 17.77 17.36 12.79
N PHE A 45 19.01 17.06 12.40
CA PHE A 45 19.31 16.25 11.22
C PHE A 45 18.70 14.85 11.32
N LEU A 46 18.88 14.14 12.44
CA LEU A 46 18.32 12.81 12.68
C LEU A 46 16.80 12.84 12.67
N GLY A 47 16.18 13.85 13.28
CA GLY A 47 14.73 14.01 13.29
C GLY A 47 14.15 14.16 11.89
N ILE A 48 14.78 14.98 11.03
CA ILE A 48 14.37 15.14 9.62
C ILE A 48 14.61 13.84 8.84
N MET A 49 15.80 13.25 8.99
CA MET A 49 16.18 12.02 8.30
C MET A 49 15.22 10.89 8.64
N LEU A 50 14.94 10.64 9.91
CA LEU A 50 14.00 9.60 10.35
C LEU A 50 12.56 9.91 9.92
N GLY A 51 12.13 11.17 10.02
CA GLY A 51 10.81 11.59 9.58
C GLY A 51 10.58 11.31 8.10
N VAL A 52 11.51 11.72 7.23
CA VAL A 52 11.41 11.49 5.78
C VAL A 52 11.52 10.00 5.44
N ALA A 53 12.43 9.26 6.08
CA ALA A 53 12.58 7.82 5.87
C ALA A 53 11.30 7.07 6.25
N THR A 54 10.71 7.40 7.41
CA THR A 54 9.44 6.80 7.87
C THR A 54 8.31 7.10 6.89
N LEU A 55 8.19 8.36 6.43
CA LEU A 55 7.19 8.75 5.44
C LEU A 55 7.27 7.88 4.18
N ILE A 56 8.45 7.80 3.58
CA ILE A 56 8.65 7.03 2.35
C ILE A 56 8.38 5.55 2.58
N THR A 57 8.87 5.00 3.68
CA THR A 57 8.70 3.58 4.00
C THR A 57 7.23 3.23 4.21
N VAL A 58 6.50 4.01 5.01
CA VAL A 58 5.10 3.75 5.31
C VAL A 58 4.24 3.85 4.04
N MET A 59 4.43 4.90 3.22
CA MET A 59 3.70 5.03 1.96
C MET A 59 4.00 3.88 1.00
N ALA A 60 5.27 3.52 0.84
CA ALA A 60 5.67 2.44 -0.06
C ALA A 60 5.13 1.07 0.39
N VAL A 61 5.12 0.80 1.69
CA VAL A 61 4.54 -0.44 2.26
C VAL A 61 3.03 -0.48 2.04
N MET A 62 2.33 0.63 2.27
CA MET A 62 0.88 0.71 2.04
C MET A 62 0.51 0.54 0.57
N ASN A 63 1.25 1.18 -0.33
CA ASN A 63 1.05 0.99 -1.76
C ASN A 63 1.32 -0.45 -2.17
N GLY A 64 2.41 -1.05 -1.68
CA GLY A 64 2.73 -2.45 -1.94
C GLY A 64 1.65 -3.41 -1.42
N PHE A 65 1.15 -3.18 -0.21
CA PHE A 65 0.04 -3.94 0.37
C PHE A 65 -1.23 -3.84 -0.49
N ARG A 66 -1.62 -2.62 -0.86
CA ARG A 66 -2.79 -2.37 -1.70
C ARG A 66 -2.66 -3.03 -3.07
N THR A 67 -1.54 -2.83 -3.75
CA THR A 67 -1.29 -3.40 -5.08
C THR A 67 -1.30 -4.92 -5.04
N GLU A 68 -0.66 -5.53 -4.05
CA GLU A 68 -0.63 -6.98 -3.89
C GLU A 68 -2.00 -7.57 -3.58
N LEU A 69 -2.76 -6.97 -2.67
CA LEU A 69 -4.12 -7.42 -2.32
C LEU A 69 -5.08 -7.29 -3.52
N VAL A 70 -5.12 -6.13 -4.15
CA VAL A 70 -5.96 -5.90 -5.33
C VAL A 70 -5.58 -6.86 -6.44
N GLY A 71 -4.28 -7.05 -6.70
CA GLY A 71 -3.79 -7.99 -7.70
C GLY A 71 -4.23 -9.43 -7.44
N LYS A 72 -4.25 -9.89 -6.18
CA LYS A 72 -4.72 -11.24 -5.82
C LYS A 72 -6.23 -11.38 -5.90
N ILE A 73 -6.98 -10.36 -5.45
CA ILE A 73 -8.45 -10.36 -5.58
C ILE A 73 -8.85 -10.45 -7.05
N LEU A 74 -8.24 -9.63 -7.90
CA LEU A 74 -8.52 -9.57 -9.34
C LEU A 74 -7.96 -10.76 -10.13
N GLY A 75 -6.90 -11.38 -9.63
CA GLY A 75 -6.33 -12.57 -10.24
C GLY A 75 -7.17 -13.83 -10.04
N LEU A 76 -7.95 -13.89 -8.94
CA LEU A 76 -8.85 -15.00 -8.64
C LEU A 76 -10.28 -14.76 -9.11
N ASN A 77 -10.74 -13.50 -9.03
CA ASN A 77 -12.07 -13.09 -9.44
C ASN A 77 -11.98 -12.21 -10.69
N GLY A 78 -12.94 -12.36 -11.58
CA GLY A 78 -13.06 -11.50 -12.74
C GLY A 78 -13.33 -10.04 -12.36
N HIS A 79 -12.93 -9.14 -13.25
CA HIS A 79 -13.09 -7.70 -13.07
C HIS A 79 -14.55 -7.25 -13.14
N VAL A 80 -15.38 -7.97 -13.92
CA VAL A 80 -16.81 -7.72 -14.06
C VAL A 80 -17.58 -9.04 -13.95
N LEU A 81 -18.68 -9.02 -13.22
CA LEU A 81 -19.60 -10.13 -13.07
C LEU A 81 -20.89 -9.82 -13.83
N VAL A 82 -21.32 -10.75 -14.67
CA VAL A 82 -22.56 -10.66 -15.46
C VAL A 82 -23.49 -11.76 -15.01
N GLN A 83 -24.66 -11.39 -14.47
CA GLN A 83 -25.68 -12.28 -13.99
C GLN A 83 -26.98 -12.07 -14.79
N ALA A 84 -27.69 -13.14 -15.07
CA ALA A 84 -29.01 -13.02 -15.67
C ALA A 84 -30.06 -12.55 -14.64
N THR A 85 -30.93 -11.59 -15.03
CA THR A 85 -31.92 -11.01 -14.12
C THR A 85 -33.33 -11.63 -14.28
N ALA A 86 -33.77 -11.88 -15.49
CA ALA A 86 -35.16 -12.23 -15.76
C ALA A 86 -35.41 -13.74 -16.00
N SER A 87 -34.37 -14.51 -16.26
CA SER A 87 -34.48 -15.93 -16.60
C SER A 87 -33.22 -16.71 -16.21
N GLN A 88 -33.34 -18.04 -16.22
CA GLN A 88 -32.21 -18.93 -15.98
C GLN A 88 -31.10 -18.68 -17.03
N PHE A 89 -29.84 -18.76 -16.62
CA PHE A 89 -28.70 -18.48 -17.50
C PHE A 89 -28.30 -19.73 -18.29
N THR A 90 -29.11 -20.08 -19.29
CA THR A 90 -28.92 -21.28 -20.14
C THR A 90 -28.07 -21.03 -21.37
N ASP A 91 -28.09 -19.81 -21.90
CA ASP A 91 -27.34 -19.33 -23.07
C ASP A 91 -25.94 -18.75 -22.68
N TYR A 92 -25.43 -19.15 -21.53
CA TYR A 92 -24.21 -18.62 -20.94
C TYR A 92 -22.97 -18.72 -21.84
N ARG A 93 -22.85 -19.76 -22.67
CA ARG A 93 -21.73 -19.94 -23.59
C ARG A 93 -21.78 -18.92 -24.72
N GLU A 94 -22.91 -18.73 -25.36
CA GLU A 94 -23.10 -17.76 -26.43
C GLU A 94 -22.89 -16.33 -25.92
N VAL A 95 -23.39 -16.04 -24.73
CA VAL A 95 -23.18 -14.77 -24.07
C VAL A 95 -21.67 -14.57 -23.78
N ALA A 96 -20.97 -15.54 -23.20
CA ALA A 96 -19.54 -15.45 -22.95
C ALA A 96 -18.72 -15.20 -24.23
N ASP A 97 -19.09 -15.88 -25.33
CA ASP A 97 -18.44 -15.68 -26.63
C ASP A 97 -18.68 -14.28 -27.21
N ARG A 98 -19.88 -13.72 -27.05
CA ARG A 98 -20.16 -12.33 -27.45
C ARG A 98 -19.40 -11.33 -26.58
N LEU A 99 -19.38 -11.54 -25.27
CA LEU A 99 -18.70 -10.67 -24.32
C LEU A 99 -17.18 -10.65 -24.52
N THR A 100 -16.60 -11.77 -24.92
CA THR A 100 -15.15 -11.85 -25.25
C THR A 100 -14.78 -10.99 -26.46
N LYS A 101 -15.74 -10.69 -27.36
CA LYS A 101 -15.51 -9.84 -28.55
C LYS A 101 -15.59 -8.33 -28.23
N VAL A 102 -16.04 -7.95 -27.06
CA VAL A 102 -16.12 -6.55 -26.64
C VAL A 102 -14.72 -5.97 -26.48
N LYS A 103 -14.46 -4.82 -27.09
CA LYS A 103 -13.14 -4.15 -27.01
C LYS A 103 -12.81 -3.81 -25.54
N GLY A 104 -11.61 -4.21 -25.10
CA GLY A 104 -11.15 -4.06 -23.73
C GLY A 104 -11.44 -5.25 -22.82
N VAL A 105 -12.11 -6.29 -23.36
CA VAL A 105 -12.28 -7.58 -22.68
C VAL A 105 -11.18 -8.53 -23.12
N LYS A 106 -10.47 -9.11 -22.17
CA LYS A 106 -9.42 -10.10 -22.41
C LYS A 106 -10.00 -11.50 -22.64
N PHE A 107 -10.91 -11.91 -21.77
CA PHE A 107 -11.73 -13.13 -21.92
C PHE A 107 -12.93 -13.07 -20.96
N ALA A 108 -13.95 -13.86 -21.29
CA ALA A 108 -15.14 -14.06 -20.47
C ALA A 108 -15.29 -15.55 -20.17
N MET A 109 -15.63 -15.89 -18.94
CA MET A 109 -15.67 -17.26 -18.43
C MET A 109 -16.99 -17.51 -17.70
N PRO A 110 -17.81 -18.49 -18.14
CA PRO A 110 -18.95 -18.93 -17.36
C PRO A 110 -18.48 -19.77 -16.17
N PHE A 111 -19.14 -19.62 -15.03
CA PHE A 111 -18.84 -20.41 -13.86
C PHE A 111 -20.09 -20.74 -13.04
N ILE A 112 -19.94 -21.75 -12.18
CA ILE A 112 -20.91 -22.10 -11.14
C ILE A 112 -20.27 -21.78 -9.79
N GLU A 113 -21.04 -21.18 -8.90
CA GLU A 113 -20.58 -20.91 -7.55
C GLU A 113 -21.63 -21.35 -6.53
N GLY A 114 -21.17 -22.05 -5.50
CA GLY A 114 -22.02 -22.49 -4.42
C GLY A 114 -21.24 -22.59 -3.12
N GLN A 115 -21.92 -22.27 -2.02
CA GLN A 115 -21.38 -22.47 -0.68
C GLN A 115 -21.66 -23.91 -0.23
N ALA A 116 -20.65 -24.53 0.35
CA ALA A 116 -20.70 -25.89 0.87
C ALA A 116 -19.83 -26.02 2.12
N LEU A 117 -20.00 -27.13 2.82
CA LEU A 117 -19.09 -27.55 3.87
C LEU A 117 -18.12 -28.58 3.29
N ALA A 118 -16.82 -28.33 3.35
CA ALA A 118 -15.81 -29.30 3.02
C ALA A 118 -15.37 -30.02 4.30
N SER A 119 -15.37 -31.34 4.28
CA SER A 119 -15.04 -32.18 5.43
C SER A 119 -13.94 -33.18 5.09
N GLY A 120 -13.01 -33.37 6.01
CA GLY A 120 -11.91 -34.32 5.97
C GLY A 120 -11.65 -34.95 7.34
N PRO A 121 -10.58 -35.75 7.50
CA PRO A 121 -10.28 -36.45 8.75
C PRO A 121 -10.04 -35.52 9.95
N ALA A 122 -9.47 -34.35 9.73
CA ALA A 122 -9.13 -33.42 10.80
C ALA A 122 -10.26 -32.46 11.18
N GLY A 123 -11.30 -32.30 10.33
CA GLY A 123 -12.40 -31.40 10.61
C GLY A 123 -13.27 -31.06 9.40
N ALA A 124 -14.12 -30.03 9.57
CA ALA A 124 -14.98 -29.52 8.54
C ALA A 124 -14.99 -27.99 8.54
N LEU A 125 -14.93 -27.38 7.35
CA LEU A 125 -14.86 -25.94 7.14
C LEU A 125 -15.82 -25.50 6.04
N GLY A 126 -16.32 -24.26 6.15
CA GLY A 126 -17.04 -23.62 5.07
C GLY A 126 -16.15 -23.46 3.84
N ALA A 127 -16.64 -23.84 2.69
CA ALA A 127 -15.94 -23.74 1.42
C ALA A 127 -16.80 -23.08 0.35
N LEU A 128 -16.15 -22.29 -0.50
CA LEU A 128 -16.72 -21.74 -1.72
C LEU A 128 -16.31 -22.67 -2.88
N VAL A 129 -17.27 -23.42 -3.37
CA VAL A 129 -17.05 -24.34 -4.50
C VAL A 129 -17.31 -23.59 -5.80
N ARG A 130 -16.28 -23.54 -6.66
CA ARG A 130 -16.36 -22.88 -7.96
C ARG A 130 -16.17 -23.92 -9.07
N GLY A 131 -17.21 -24.11 -9.87
CA GLY A 131 -17.22 -24.96 -11.06
C GLY A 131 -16.73 -24.17 -12.27
N VAL A 132 -15.59 -24.57 -12.84
CA VAL A 132 -15.01 -23.95 -14.03
C VAL A 132 -14.49 -25.02 -15.00
N GLU A 133 -14.45 -24.70 -16.30
CA GLU A 133 -13.80 -25.58 -17.28
C GLU A 133 -12.27 -25.54 -17.10
N LYS A 134 -11.57 -26.66 -17.40
CA LYS A 134 -10.11 -26.70 -17.27
C LYS A 134 -9.43 -25.60 -18.09
N ALA A 135 -9.87 -25.39 -19.32
CA ALA A 135 -9.33 -24.37 -20.21
C ALA A 135 -9.41 -22.96 -19.60
N ASP A 136 -10.45 -22.68 -18.86
CA ASP A 136 -10.64 -21.40 -18.18
C ASP A 136 -9.81 -21.32 -16.89
N LEU A 137 -9.71 -22.43 -16.15
CA LEU A 137 -8.84 -22.51 -14.98
C LEU A 137 -7.36 -22.32 -15.35
N ASP A 138 -6.94 -22.82 -16.52
CA ASP A 138 -5.60 -22.61 -17.06
C ASP A 138 -5.33 -21.13 -17.40
N ARG A 139 -6.35 -20.38 -17.84
CA ARG A 139 -6.28 -18.92 -18.08
C ARG A 139 -6.17 -18.11 -16.79
N MET A 140 -6.65 -18.66 -15.68
CA MET A 140 -6.50 -18.07 -14.35
C MET A 140 -5.06 -18.30 -13.85
N THR A 141 -4.12 -17.51 -14.37
CA THR A 141 -2.67 -17.68 -14.11
C THR A 141 -2.32 -17.67 -12.63
N LEU A 142 -3.08 -16.93 -11.80
CA LEU A 142 -2.86 -16.90 -10.35
C LEU A 142 -3.07 -18.27 -9.70
N VAL A 143 -3.97 -19.09 -10.22
CA VAL A 143 -4.22 -20.46 -9.73
C VAL A 143 -3.32 -21.47 -10.44
N SER A 144 -3.36 -21.48 -11.78
CA SER A 144 -2.66 -22.49 -12.60
C SER A 144 -1.13 -22.47 -12.43
N SER A 145 -0.53 -21.28 -12.24
CA SER A 145 0.92 -21.16 -12.00
C SER A 145 1.32 -21.41 -10.53
N ASN A 146 0.38 -21.52 -9.62
CA ASN A 146 0.63 -21.66 -8.18
C ASN A 146 0.16 -23.01 -7.62
N ILE A 147 0.10 -24.05 -8.43
CA ILE A 147 -0.13 -25.43 -7.99
C ILE A 147 1.12 -25.88 -7.24
N LYS A 148 0.95 -26.31 -6.00
CA LYS A 148 2.03 -26.79 -5.13
C LYS A 148 2.20 -28.29 -5.17
N LEU A 149 1.09 -29.03 -5.25
CA LEU A 149 1.06 -30.48 -5.28
C LEU A 149 -0.01 -30.96 -6.29
N GLY A 150 0.24 -32.07 -6.96
CA GLY A 150 -0.67 -32.66 -7.92
C GLY A 150 -0.67 -31.99 -9.29
N THR A 151 -1.66 -32.29 -10.12
CA THR A 151 -1.83 -31.75 -11.47
C THR A 151 -3.31 -31.47 -11.76
N LEU A 152 -3.58 -30.67 -12.82
CA LEU A 152 -4.94 -30.43 -13.29
C LEU A 152 -5.41 -31.44 -14.36
N ASP A 153 -4.67 -32.52 -14.62
CA ASP A 153 -5.02 -33.49 -15.66
C ASP A 153 -6.23 -34.35 -15.27
N ASP A 154 -6.21 -34.84 -14.03
CA ASP A 154 -7.36 -35.58 -13.49
C ASP A 154 -8.58 -34.68 -13.22
N TYR A 155 -8.35 -33.41 -12.91
CA TYR A 155 -9.40 -32.39 -12.88
C TYR A 155 -10.10 -32.27 -14.25
N ALA A 156 -9.34 -32.25 -15.36
CA ALA A 156 -9.89 -32.23 -16.70
C ALA A 156 -10.77 -33.45 -17.02
N ALA A 157 -10.39 -34.61 -16.48
CA ALA A 157 -11.13 -35.85 -16.64
C ALA A 157 -12.41 -35.91 -15.77
N GLY A 158 -12.73 -34.88 -15.00
CA GLY A 158 -13.89 -34.87 -14.10
C GLY A 158 -13.76 -35.72 -12.86
N LYS A 159 -12.53 -36.15 -12.52
CA LYS A 159 -12.26 -37.16 -11.50
C LYS A 159 -11.95 -36.62 -10.11
N GLY A 160 -11.95 -35.29 -9.90
CA GLY A 160 -11.65 -34.76 -8.59
C GLY A 160 -11.69 -33.23 -8.53
N VAL A 161 -11.16 -32.68 -7.44
CA VAL A 161 -11.19 -31.25 -7.11
C VAL A 161 -9.81 -30.71 -6.84
N ALA A 162 -9.64 -29.42 -7.14
CA ALA A 162 -8.44 -28.67 -6.72
C ALA A 162 -8.81 -27.79 -5.51
N ILE A 163 -8.01 -27.88 -4.44
CA ILE A 163 -8.30 -27.19 -3.18
C ILE A 163 -7.14 -26.27 -2.75
N GLY A 164 -7.44 -25.24 -1.97
CA GLY A 164 -6.42 -24.37 -1.41
C GLY A 164 -5.56 -25.08 -0.36
N SER A 165 -4.30 -24.70 -0.27
CA SER A 165 -3.30 -25.36 0.59
C SER A 165 -3.66 -25.32 2.08
N ARG A 166 -4.22 -24.21 2.56
CA ARG A 166 -4.68 -24.10 3.95
C ARG A 166 -5.93 -24.94 4.21
N LEU A 167 -6.83 -25.04 3.23
CA LEU A 167 -7.98 -25.91 3.33
C LEU A 167 -7.53 -27.35 3.44
N ALA A 168 -6.59 -27.78 2.61
CA ALA A 168 -6.02 -29.13 2.67
C ALA A 168 -5.40 -29.44 4.04
N GLN A 169 -4.60 -28.51 4.59
CA GLN A 169 -3.99 -28.65 5.91
C GLN A 169 -5.04 -28.76 7.03
N ASN A 170 -6.05 -27.87 7.01
CA ASN A 170 -7.09 -27.83 8.04
C ASN A 170 -8.01 -29.05 8.01
N LEU A 171 -8.23 -29.64 6.82
CA LEU A 171 -9.00 -30.87 6.65
C LEU A 171 -8.17 -32.14 6.88
N GLY A 172 -6.83 -32.02 6.91
CA GLY A 172 -5.91 -33.14 7.05
C GLY A 172 -5.90 -34.06 5.83
N VAL A 173 -5.96 -33.49 4.61
CA VAL A 173 -6.03 -34.23 3.34
C VAL A 173 -4.85 -33.87 2.44
N GLY A 174 -4.35 -34.86 1.70
CA GLY A 174 -3.35 -34.76 0.66
C GLY A 174 -3.89 -35.11 -0.72
N ILE A 175 -2.98 -35.22 -1.70
CA ILE A 175 -3.34 -35.65 -3.07
C ILE A 175 -3.86 -37.08 -3.05
N GLY A 176 -4.99 -37.32 -3.72
CA GLY A 176 -5.68 -38.61 -3.78
C GLY A 176 -6.66 -38.87 -2.64
N ASP A 177 -6.53 -38.15 -1.51
CA ASP A 177 -7.45 -38.31 -0.39
C ASP A 177 -8.84 -37.75 -0.72
N PRO A 178 -9.91 -38.37 -0.18
CA PRO A 178 -11.26 -37.90 -0.39
C PRO A 178 -11.60 -36.68 0.47
N VAL A 179 -12.11 -35.62 -0.15
CA VAL A 179 -12.78 -34.52 0.52
C VAL A 179 -14.28 -34.65 0.32
N THR A 180 -15.03 -34.67 1.42
CA THR A 180 -16.49 -34.72 1.36
C THR A 180 -17.06 -33.31 1.29
N ILE A 181 -17.78 -33.01 0.21
CA ILE A 181 -18.46 -31.72 0.01
C ILE A 181 -19.93 -31.92 0.39
N VAL A 182 -20.44 -31.08 1.30
CA VAL A 182 -21.80 -31.08 1.79
C VAL A 182 -22.49 -29.78 1.43
N SER A 183 -23.46 -29.81 0.54
CA SER A 183 -24.25 -28.63 0.18
C SER A 183 -25.57 -28.62 0.96
N PRO A 184 -25.89 -27.51 1.67
CA PRO A 184 -27.18 -27.36 2.34
C PRO A 184 -28.34 -27.23 1.35
N ARG A 185 -28.06 -26.76 0.14
CA ARG A 185 -29.04 -26.74 -0.98
C ARG A 185 -29.04 -28.09 -1.67
N GLY A 186 -29.64 -29.08 -1.04
CA GLY A 186 -29.76 -30.45 -1.56
C GLY A 186 -31.00 -30.69 -2.39
N ASN A 187 -31.42 -31.96 -2.44
CA ASN A 187 -32.64 -32.36 -3.16
C ASN A 187 -33.87 -32.02 -2.33
N VAL A 188 -34.87 -31.43 -3.00
CA VAL A 188 -36.19 -31.20 -2.41
C VAL A 188 -36.92 -32.54 -2.42
N THR A 189 -37.27 -33.05 -1.24
CA THR A 189 -38.04 -34.26 -1.06
C THR A 189 -39.41 -33.91 -0.43
N PRO A 190 -40.41 -34.76 -0.51
CA PRO A 190 -41.69 -34.51 0.16
C PRO A 190 -41.57 -34.31 1.69
N MET A 191 -40.48 -34.77 2.28
CA MET A 191 -40.19 -34.63 3.71
C MET A 191 -39.27 -33.44 4.05
N GLY A 192 -38.89 -32.61 3.07
CA GLY A 192 -37.99 -31.46 3.25
C GLY A 192 -36.75 -31.49 2.36
N VAL A 193 -35.86 -30.60 2.58
CA VAL A 193 -34.60 -30.51 1.83
C VAL A 193 -33.55 -31.40 2.49
N THR A 194 -33.04 -32.40 1.78
CA THR A 194 -31.92 -33.24 2.24
C THR A 194 -30.61 -32.67 1.70
N PRO A 195 -29.59 -32.45 2.57
CA PRO A 195 -28.26 -32.00 2.11
C PRO A 195 -27.68 -32.98 1.09
N ARG A 196 -27.01 -32.42 0.07
CA ARG A 196 -26.27 -33.26 -0.88
C ARG A 196 -24.87 -33.50 -0.34
N VAL A 197 -24.49 -34.75 -0.26
CA VAL A 197 -23.18 -35.20 0.25
C VAL A 197 -22.49 -36.00 -0.84
N LYS A 198 -21.25 -35.57 -1.23
CA LYS A 198 -20.43 -36.33 -2.19
C LYS A 198 -18.97 -36.17 -1.86
N ALA A 199 -18.21 -37.26 -1.94
CA ALA A 199 -16.76 -37.25 -1.75
C ALA A 199 -16.08 -37.15 -3.11
N TYR A 200 -15.01 -36.34 -3.15
CA TYR A 200 -14.17 -36.09 -4.33
C TYR A 200 -12.73 -36.30 -3.98
N PRO A 201 -11.91 -37.00 -4.78
CA PRO A 201 -10.48 -37.05 -4.57
C PRO A 201 -9.83 -35.68 -4.84
N VAL A 202 -8.85 -35.33 -4.05
CA VAL A 202 -8.04 -34.11 -4.27
C VAL A 202 -7.03 -34.38 -5.38
N THR A 203 -7.14 -33.67 -6.50
CA THR A 203 -6.24 -33.82 -7.66
C THR A 203 -5.11 -32.79 -7.67
N ALA A 204 -5.37 -31.61 -7.13
CA ALA A 204 -4.38 -30.54 -7.04
C ALA A 204 -4.55 -29.71 -5.76
N ILE A 205 -3.43 -29.24 -5.22
CA ILE A 205 -3.40 -28.30 -4.10
C ILE A 205 -2.68 -27.03 -4.58
N PHE A 206 -3.39 -25.91 -4.55
CA PHE A 206 -2.86 -24.62 -4.96
C PHE A 206 -2.60 -23.70 -3.75
N SER A 207 -1.74 -22.70 -3.92
CA SER A 207 -1.51 -21.67 -2.91
C SER A 207 -1.20 -20.34 -3.58
N ILE A 208 -2.17 -19.45 -3.55
CA ILE A 208 -2.05 -18.11 -4.14
C ILE A 208 -1.42 -17.09 -3.16
N GLY A 209 -1.16 -17.53 -1.91
CA GLY A 209 -0.58 -16.69 -0.87
C GLY A 209 -1.57 -15.68 -0.29
N MET A 210 -2.88 -15.92 -0.40
CA MET A 210 -3.94 -15.21 0.29
C MET A 210 -4.69 -16.18 1.19
N SER A 211 -4.51 -16.02 2.50
CA SER A 211 -4.94 -16.99 3.51
C SER A 211 -6.41 -17.35 3.43
N GLU A 212 -7.27 -16.36 3.19
CA GLU A 212 -8.72 -16.54 3.10
C GLU A 212 -9.11 -17.43 1.91
N TYR A 213 -8.52 -17.19 0.74
CA TYR A 213 -8.79 -17.98 -0.45
C TYR A 213 -8.15 -19.37 -0.38
N ASP A 214 -6.91 -19.45 0.12
CA ASP A 214 -6.24 -20.74 0.33
C ASP A 214 -6.94 -21.61 1.39
N ALA A 215 -7.78 -21.03 2.26
CA ALA A 215 -8.53 -21.74 3.30
C ALA A 215 -9.99 -22.07 2.92
N SER A 216 -10.53 -21.48 1.84
CA SER A 216 -11.98 -21.60 1.55
C SER A 216 -12.30 -22.05 0.13
N PHE A 217 -11.40 -21.92 -0.85
CA PHE A 217 -11.74 -22.22 -2.24
C PHE A 217 -11.55 -23.69 -2.61
N VAL A 218 -12.54 -24.21 -3.32
CA VAL A 218 -12.55 -25.52 -3.98
C VAL A 218 -12.93 -25.33 -5.44
N PHE A 219 -12.05 -25.67 -6.36
CA PHE A 219 -12.38 -25.74 -7.78
C PHE A 219 -12.85 -27.14 -8.13
N MET A 220 -13.95 -27.19 -8.89
CA MET A 220 -14.60 -28.41 -9.36
C MET A 220 -14.81 -28.32 -10.87
N PRO A 221 -14.71 -29.39 -11.65
CA PRO A 221 -15.07 -29.37 -13.06
C PRO A 221 -16.46 -28.82 -13.30
N PHE A 222 -16.65 -27.98 -14.32
CA PHE A 222 -17.87 -27.22 -14.56
C PHE A 222 -19.13 -28.13 -14.66
N ALA A 223 -19.04 -29.21 -15.45
CA ALA A 223 -20.16 -30.15 -15.61
C ALA A 223 -20.52 -30.88 -14.30
N GLU A 224 -19.51 -31.21 -13.49
CA GLU A 224 -19.70 -31.78 -12.16
C GLU A 224 -20.37 -30.79 -11.21
N ALA A 225 -19.95 -29.54 -11.22
CA ALA A 225 -20.59 -28.51 -10.42
C ALA A 225 -22.05 -28.23 -10.85
N GLN A 226 -22.36 -28.29 -12.16
CA GLN A 226 -23.71 -28.19 -12.65
C GLN A 226 -24.58 -29.28 -12.03
N SER A 227 -24.15 -30.52 -12.13
CA SER A 227 -24.89 -31.67 -11.55
C SER A 227 -24.97 -31.58 -10.04
N TYR A 228 -23.85 -31.20 -9.35
CA TYR A 228 -23.79 -31.12 -7.90
C TYR A 228 -24.73 -30.05 -7.32
N PHE A 229 -24.87 -28.89 -7.97
CA PHE A 229 -25.69 -27.78 -7.50
C PHE A 229 -27.12 -27.73 -8.13
N ASN A 230 -27.55 -28.76 -8.86
CA ASN A 230 -28.81 -28.79 -9.60
C ASN A 230 -28.99 -27.63 -10.60
N LEU A 231 -27.90 -27.31 -11.29
CA LEU A 231 -27.85 -26.26 -12.32
C LEU A 231 -27.61 -26.86 -13.72
N ASP A 232 -28.16 -28.04 -14.01
CA ASP A 232 -27.96 -28.71 -15.28
C ASP A 232 -28.32 -27.79 -16.47
N GLY A 233 -27.37 -27.64 -17.41
CA GLY A 233 -27.49 -26.74 -18.55
C GLY A 233 -27.47 -25.24 -18.23
N ARG A 234 -27.11 -24.85 -17.02
CA ARG A 234 -27.11 -23.45 -16.57
C ARG A 234 -25.77 -23.06 -15.98
N ALA A 235 -25.46 -21.73 -15.94
CA ALA A 235 -24.38 -21.15 -15.19
C ALA A 235 -24.89 -20.22 -14.09
N SER A 236 -24.13 -20.00 -13.06
CA SER A 236 -24.43 -18.99 -12.04
C SER A 236 -24.23 -17.58 -12.58
N ALA A 237 -23.16 -17.36 -13.30
CA ALA A 237 -22.80 -16.10 -13.91
C ALA A 237 -21.70 -16.28 -14.97
N VAL A 238 -21.36 -15.17 -15.65
CA VAL A 238 -20.15 -15.04 -16.47
C VAL A 238 -19.25 -14.01 -15.83
N GLU A 239 -18.01 -14.38 -15.58
CA GLU A 239 -16.96 -13.45 -15.15
C GLU A 239 -16.16 -12.95 -16.36
N ILE A 240 -15.79 -11.69 -16.33
CA ILE A 240 -15.04 -11.02 -17.40
C ILE A 240 -13.72 -10.50 -16.82
N TRP A 241 -12.61 -10.85 -17.46
CA TRP A 241 -11.32 -10.22 -17.27
C TRP A 241 -11.13 -9.13 -18.31
N ALA A 242 -11.02 -7.89 -17.87
CA ALA A 242 -10.72 -6.74 -18.72
C ALA A 242 -9.21 -6.60 -18.90
N GLU A 243 -8.80 -5.94 -19.98
CA GLU A 243 -7.39 -5.56 -20.20
C GLU A 243 -6.90 -4.58 -19.11
N ASP A 244 -7.77 -3.66 -18.69
CA ASP A 244 -7.52 -2.68 -17.64
C ASP A 244 -8.64 -2.75 -16.59
N ALA A 245 -8.27 -3.19 -15.38
CA ALA A 245 -9.19 -3.33 -14.25
C ALA A 245 -9.68 -1.97 -13.71
N ASP A 246 -8.96 -0.89 -13.95
CA ASP A 246 -9.34 0.44 -13.48
C ASP A 246 -10.40 1.09 -14.36
N ARG A 247 -10.50 0.68 -15.63
CA ARG A 247 -11.44 1.22 -16.62
C ARG A 247 -12.70 0.39 -16.84
N VAL A 248 -12.98 -0.57 -15.95
CA VAL A 248 -14.18 -1.47 -16.08
C VAL A 248 -15.49 -0.70 -16.10
N GLY A 249 -15.59 0.48 -15.51
CA GLY A 249 -16.78 1.31 -15.58
C GLY A 249 -17.19 1.70 -17.00
N GLU A 250 -16.22 1.86 -17.91
CA GLU A 250 -16.46 2.17 -19.33
C GLU A 250 -16.98 0.94 -20.10
N LEU A 251 -16.73 -0.26 -19.60
CA LEU A 251 -17.14 -1.51 -20.24
C LEU A 251 -18.61 -1.88 -19.95
N ARG A 252 -19.24 -1.26 -18.95
CA ARG A 252 -20.59 -1.64 -18.53
C ARG A 252 -21.60 -1.58 -19.67
N ALA A 253 -21.73 -0.44 -20.33
CA ALA A 253 -22.71 -0.27 -21.42
C ALA A 253 -22.40 -1.17 -22.65
N PRO A 254 -21.14 -1.31 -23.12
CA PRO A 254 -20.80 -2.29 -24.13
C PRO A 254 -21.12 -3.73 -23.76
N ILE A 255 -20.89 -4.13 -22.49
CA ILE A 255 -21.18 -5.48 -21.98
C ILE A 255 -22.72 -5.73 -21.97
N GLU A 256 -23.50 -4.77 -21.44
CA GLU A 256 -24.96 -4.86 -21.41
C GLU A 256 -25.54 -4.99 -22.82
N ALA A 257 -25.01 -4.22 -23.78
CA ALA A 257 -25.42 -4.30 -25.18
C ALA A 257 -25.06 -5.63 -25.84
N ALA A 258 -23.82 -6.13 -25.62
CA ALA A 258 -23.33 -7.37 -26.22
C ALA A 258 -23.98 -8.63 -25.60
N ALA A 259 -24.51 -8.54 -24.39
CA ALA A 259 -25.22 -9.64 -23.76
C ALA A 259 -26.51 -10.00 -24.48
N GLU A 260 -27.14 -9.07 -25.22
CA GLU A 260 -28.42 -9.24 -25.96
C GLU A 260 -29.54 -9.83 -25.12
N ARG A 261 -29.48 -9.62 -23.81
CA ARG A 261 -30.48 -10.05 -22.83
C ARG A 261 -30.40 -9.16 -21.58
N SER A 262 -31.43 -9.24 -20.73
CA SER A 262 -31.45 -8.54 -19.46
C SER A 262 -30.43 -9.15 -18.51
N VAL A 263 -29.36 -8.38 -18.19
CA VAL A 263 -28.30 -8.79 -17.29
C VAL A 263 -28.08 -7.74 -16.21
N TYR A 264 -27.59 -8.20 -15.06
CA TYR A 264 -27.08 -7.36 -14.00
C TYR A 264 -25.54 -7.39 -14.06
N VAL A 265 -24.95 -6.25 -14.32
CA VAL A 265 -23.50 -6.09 -14.45
C VAL A 265 -22.96 -5.44 -13.20
N THR A 266 -22.05 -6.11 -12.52
CA THR A 266 -21.40 -5.64 -11.30
C THR A 266 -19.89 -5.64 -11.49
N ASP A 267 -19.23 -4.54 -11.19
CA ASP A 267 -17.78 -4.47 -11.22
C ASP A 267 -17.16 -4.97 -9.89
N TRP A 268 -15.86 -5.22 -9.93
CA TRP A 268 -15.10 -5.72 -8.79
C TRP A 268 -15.08 -4.73 -7.60
N ARG A 269 -15.19 -3.41 -7.83
CA ARG A 269 -15.24 -2.39 -6.78
C ARG A 269 -16.58 -2.45 -6.05
N GLN A 270 -17.68 -2.61 -6.78
CA GLN A 270 -19.01 -2.76 -6.21
C GLN A 270 -19.15 -4.06 -5.41
N ARG A 271 -18.51 -5.15 -5.85
CA ARG A 271 -18.49 -6.43 -5.09
C ARG A 271 -17.72 -6.32 -3.77
N ASN A 272 -16.74 -5.43 -3.71
CA ASN A 272 -15.84 -5.27 -2.56
C ASN A 272 -15.94 -3.87 -1.92
N VAL A 273 -17.14 -3.27 -1.90
CA VAL A 273 -17.37 -1.90 -1.39
C VAL A 273 -16.80 -1.70 0.01
N THR A 274 -17.04 -2.65 0.91
CA THR A 274 -16.55 -2.57 2.30
C THR A 274 -15.02 -2.52 2.35
N PHE A 275 -14.36 -3.32 1.53
CA PHE A 275 -12.90 -3.35 1.44
C PHE A 275 -12.34 -2.03 0.90
N PHE A 276 -12.94 -1.49 -0.18
CA PHE A 276 -12.52 -0.21 -0.75
C PHE A 276 -12.79 0.96 0.16
N SER A 277 -13.93 0.97 0.85
CA SER A 277 -14.23 1.98 1.87
C SER A 277 -13.21 1.95 3.01
N ALA A 278 -12.79 0.76 3.44
CA ALA A 278 -11.75 0.61 4.45
C ALA A 278 -10.40 1.17 3.97
N LEU A 279 -10.00 0.89 2.71
CA LEU A 279 -8.77 1.44 2.12
C LEU A 279 -8.81 2.97 1.94
N GLU A 280 -9.99 3.53 1.67
CA GLU A 280 -10.16 5.00 1.57
C GLU A 280 -10.04 5.66 2.94
N VAL A 281 -10.69 5.12 3.95
CA VAL A 281 -10.57 5.59 5.34
C VAL A 281 -9.12 5.47 5.81
N GLU A 282 -8.48 4.36 5.55
CA GLU A 282 -7.07 4.13 5.86
C GLU A 282 -6.17 5.20 5.22
N ARG A 283 -6.34 5.48 3.93
CA ARG A 283 -5.58 6.53 3.22
C ARG A 283 -5.73 7.90 3.88
N ASN A 284 -6.94 8.25 4.32
CA ASN A 284 -7.21 9.52 5.00
C ASN A 284 -6.55 9.57 6.38
N VAL A 285 -6.61 8.47 7.15
CA VAL A 285 -5.94 8.35 8.45
C VAL A 285 -4.42 8.42 8.28
N MET A 286 -3.86 7.73 7.28
CA MET A 286 -2.43 7.79 6.98
C MET A 286 -1.98 9.20 6.61
N PHE A 287 -2.76 9.93 5.79
CA PHE A 287 -2.48 11.34 5.48
C PHE A 287 -2.39 12.19 6.76
N LEU A 288 -3.30 12.00 7.71
CA LEU A 288 -3.31 12.72 8.97
C LEU A 288 -2.09 12.38 9.84
N ILE A 289 -1.73 11.10 9.92
CA ILE A 289 -0.51 10.64 10.64
C ILE A 289 0.73 11.25 9.99
N LEU A 290 0.82 11.24 8.67
CA LEU A 290 1.93 11.81 7.92
C LEU A 290 2.04 13.32 8.16
N LEU A 291 0.92 14.04 8.18
CA LEU A 291 0.89 15.47 8.52
C LEU A 291 1.44 15.73 9.94
N LEU A 292 1.10 14.86 10.90
CA LEU A 292 1.60 14.95 12.28
C LEU A 292 3.12 14.72 12.36
N ILE A 293 3.64 13.71 11.66
CA ILE A 293 5.10 13.43 11.59
C ILE A 293 5.84 14.63 11.01
N VAL A 294 5.33 15.19 9.93
CA VAL A 294 5.87 16.38 9.27
C VAL A 294 5.86 17.60 10.20
N LEU A 295 4.78 17.78 10.95
CA LEU A 295 4.68 18.86 11.95
C LEU A 295 5.74 18.70 13.08
N VAL A 296 5.91 17.48 13.58
CA VAL A 296 6.93 17.19 14.60
C VAL A 296 8.34 17.46 14.07
N ALA A 297 8.62 17.07 12.81
CA ALA A 297 9.90 17.37 12.17
C ALA A 297 10.13 18.89 12.05
N ALA A 298 9.12 19.66 11.68
CA ALA A 298 9.20 21.12 11.62
C ALA A 298 9.47 21.75 12.99
N LEU A 299 8.81 21.29 14.05
CA LEU A 299 9.03 21.75 15.41
C LEU A 299 10.45 21.43 15.90
N ASN A 300 10.99 20.27 15.54
CA ASN A 300 12.38 19.92 15.83
C ASN A 300 13.37 20.88 15.16
N ILE A 301 13.13 21.27 13.91
CA ILE A 301 13.95 22.27 13.20
C ILE A 301 13.88 23.63 13.91
N VAL A 302 12.66 24.10 14.22
CA VAL A 302 12.47 25.38 14.90
C VAL A 302 13.18 25.40 16.26
N SER A 303 13.05 24.32 17.05
CA SER A 303 13.68 24.20 18.36
C SER A 303 15.21 24.15 18.25
N GLY A 304 15.74 23.31 17.38
CA GLY A 304 17.18 23.18 17.15
C GLY A 304 17.82 24.48 16.67
N MET A 305 17.19 25.12 15.68
CA MET A 305 17.68 26.40 15.14
C MET A 305 17.52 27.54 16.16
N THR A 306 16.47 27.57 16.97
CA THR A 306 16.33 28.61 18.02
C THR A 306 17.41 28.46 19.08
N MET A 307 17.79 27.25 19.44
CA MET A 307 18.88 26.99 20.36
C MET A 307 20.22 27.36 19.76
N LEU A 308 20.49 26.99 18.50
CA LEU A 308 21.69 27.41 17.77
C LEU A 308 21.83 28.96 17.75
N VAL A 309 20.72 29.67 17.54
CA VAL A 309 20.71 31.14 17.55
C VAL A 309 21.08 31.69 18.93
N LYS A 310 20.55 31.11 20.02
CA LYS A 310 20.88 31.52 21.38
C LYS A 310 22.37 31.30 21.70
N ASP A 311 22.87 30.12 21.36
CA ASP A 311 24.27 29.77 21.64
C ASP A 311 25.28 30.63 20.84
N LYS A 312 24.89 31.09 19.64
CA LYS A 312 25.68 31.95 18.78
C LYS A 312 25.36 33.45 18.95
N ALA A 313 24.58 33.82 19.98
CA ALA A 313 24.17 35.22 20.18
C ALA A 313 25.36 36.17 20.30
N ARG A 314 26.45 35.77 21.01
CA ARG A 314 27.67 36.55 21.15
C ARG A 314 28.40 36.75 19.82
N ASP A 315 28.52 35.68 19.02
CA ASP A 315 29.14 35.75 17.68
C ASP A 315 28.33 36.69 16.77
N VAL A 316 27.02 36.63 16.85
CA VAL A 316 26.11 37.53 16.12
C VAL A 316 26.29 38.97 16.54
N ALA A 317 26.42 39.25 17.86
CA ALA A 317 26.65 40.58 18.38
C ALA A 317 27.98 41.17 17.87
N ILE A 318 29.09 40.38 17.90
CA ILE A 318 30.39 40.77 17.36
C ILE A 318 30.28 41.08 15.85
N LEU A 319 29.67 40.22 15.07
CA LEU A 319 29.49 40.44 13.63
C LEU A 319 28.71 41.73 13.35
N ARG A 320 27.70 42.04 14.15
CA ARG A 320 26.90 43.24 14.01
C ARG A 320 27.67 44.50 14.40
N THR A 321 28.51 44.45 15.42
CA THR A 321 29.42 45.60 15.77
C THR A 321 30.48 45.82 14.70
N MET A 322 30.88 44.77 13.97
CA MET A 322 31.77 44.87 12.82
C MET A 322 31.07 45.35 11.53
N GLY A 323 29.75 45.62 11.58
CA GLY A 323 29.00 46.18 10.44
C GLY A 323 28.15 45.21 9.66
N ALA A 324 27.99 43.95 10.12
CA ALA A 324 27.07 43.01 9.48
C ALA A 324 25.62 43.50 9.60
N THR A 325 24.89 43.50 8.48
CA THR A 325 23.47 43.90 8.43
C THR A 325 22.56 42.82 9.02
N ARG A 326 21.34 43.19 9.47
CA ARG A 326 20.31 42.24 9.92
C ARG A 326 20.01 41.18 8.86
N GLY A 327 19.94 41.60 7.59
CA GLY A 327 19.69 40.72 6.46
C GLY A 327 20.81 39.68 6.26
N SER A 328 22.09 40.06 6.45
CA SER A 328 23.21 39.12 6.38
C SER A 328 23.14 38.06 7.48
N ILE A 329 22.83 38.44 8.71
CA ILE A 329 22.67 37.51 9.82
C ILE A 329 21.50 36.54 9.54
N MET A 330 20.37 37.06 9.10
CA MET A 330 19.22 36.22 8.71
C MET A 330 19.59 35.19 7.65
N ARG A 331 20.31 35.61 6.60
CA ARG A 331 20.76 34.70 5.52
C ARG A 331 21.74 33.63 6.00
N VAL A 332 22.70 34.00 6.88
CA VAL A 332 23.64 33.02 7.47
C VAL A 332 22.91 31.90 8.20
N PHE A 333 21.95 32.25 9.08
CA PHE A 333 21.15 31.24 9.79
C PHE A 333 20.21 30.48 8.88
N PHE A 334 19.65 31.16 7.87
CA PHE A 334 18.83 30.49 6.86
C PHE A 334 19.63 29.46 6.06
N ILE A 335 20.84 29.79 5.59
CA ILE A 335 21.73 28.86 4.88
C ILE A 335 22.11 27.69 5.80
N THR A 336 22.41 27.95 7.08
CA THR A 336 22.76 26.90 8.04
C THR A 336 21.60 25.92 8.24
N GLY A 337 20.38 26.41 8.47
CA GLY A 337 19.21 25.59 8.66
C GLY A 337 18.78 24.88 7.37
N ALA A 338 18.87 25.56 6.23
CA ALA A 338 18.61 24.97 4.91
C ALA A 338 19.59 23.82 4.61
N ALA A 339 20.87 23.95 4.97
CA ALA A 339 21.83 22.87 4.82
C ALA A 339 21.50 21.65 5.67
N ILE A 340 21.07 21.85 6.94
CA ILE A 340 20.62 20.75 7.81
C ILE A 340 19.36 20.11 7.23
N GLY A 341 18.40 20.92 6.79
CA GLY A 341 17.12 20.45 6.21
C GLY A 341 17.31 19.65 4.92
N THR A 342 18.13 20.16 3.99
CA THR A 342 18.39 19.50 2.71
C THR A 342 19.20 18.21 2.88
N THR A 343 20.27 18.24 3.68
CA THR A 343 21.07 17.03 3.94
C THR A 343 20.28 15.98 4.72
N GLY A 344 19.46 16.39 5.72
CA GLY A 344 18.58 15.51 6.46
C GLY A 344 17.51 14.85 5.57
N THR A 345 16.87 15.64 4.69
CA THR A 345 15.87 15.13 3.74
C THR A 345 16.50 14.15 2.74
N LEU A 346 17.68 14.47 2.19
CA LEU A 346 18.37 13.59 1.25
C LEU A 346 18.82 12.28 1.93
N ALA A 347 19.38 12.37 3.12
CA ALA A 347 19.75 11.19 3.90
C ALA A 347 18.52 10.35 4.27
N GLY A 348 17.39 10.98 4.64
CA GLY A 348 16.13 10.33 4.91
C GLY A 348 15.55 9.64 3.68
N PHE A 349 15.61 10.28 2.52
CA PHE A 349 15.21 9.68 1.25
C PHE A 349 16.03 8.43 0.94
N LEU A 350 17.35 8.49 1.03
CA LEU A 350 18.23 7.34 0.78
C LEU A 350 17.98 6.21 1.79
N LEU A 351 17.82 6.54 3.07
CA LEU A 351 17.51 5.58 4.12
C LEU A 351 16.12 4.93 3.88
N GLY A 352 15.13 5.71 3.50
CA GLY A 352 13.80 5.21 3.17
C GLY A 352 13.81 4.23 2.00
N ILE A 353 14.52 4.56 0.92
CA ILE A 353 14.69 3.63 -0.21
C ILE A 353 15.41 2.35 0.23
N PHE A 354 16.48 2.46 1.00
CA PHE A 354 17.22 1.31 1.51
C PHE A 354 16.33 0.38 2.35
N ILE A 355 15.53 0.94 3.25
CA ILE A 355 14.58 0.16 4.07
C ILE A 355 13.52 -0.49 3.17
N CYS A 356 12.96 0.23 2.19
CA CYS A 356 11.95 -0.32 1.28
C CYS A 356 12.48 -1.49 0.44
N GLN A 357 13.71 -1.40 -0.04
CA GLN A 357 14.34 -2.48 -0.82
C GLN A 357 14.57 -3.74 0.00
N ASN A 358 14.80 -3.60 1.30
CA ASN A 358 15.09 -4.70 2.22
C ASN A 358 13.95 -4.90 3.24
N ILE A 359 12.73 -4.50 2.91
CA ILE A 359 11.62 -4.45 3.87
C ILE A 359 11.29 -5.82 4.47
N GLU A 360 11.38 -6.88 3.68
CA GLU A 360 11.13 -8.25 4.15
C GLU A 360 12.20 -8.71 5.14
N GLU A 361 13.46 -8.38 4.88
CA GLU A 361 14.59 -8.71 5.77
C GLU A 361 14.48 -7.90 7.08
N VAL A 362 14.12 -6.62 6.97
CA VAL A 362 13.86 -5.76 8.15
C VAL A 362 12.72 -6.33 8.97
N ARG A 363 11.62 -6.76 8.34
CA ARG A 363 10.48 -7.38 9.00
C ARG A 363 10.89 -8.67 9.73
N GLN A 364 11.67 -9.53 9.08
CA GLN A 364 12.14 -10.79 9.67
C GLN A 364 13.08 -10.53 10.85
N ALA A 365 14.03 -9.61 10.71
CA ALA A 365 14.94 -9.22 11.77
C ALA A 365 14.18 -8.67 12.99
N LEU A 366 13.18 -7.82 12.74
CA LEU A 366 12.37 -7.24 13.79
C LEU A 366 11.46 -8.29 14.46
N SER A 367 10.89 -9.22 13.68
CA SER A 367 10.11 -10.36 14.19
C SER A 367 10.95 -11.27 15.09
N TRP A 368 12.19 -11.52 14.70
CA TRP A 368 13.14 -12.30 15.50
C TRP A 368 13.50 -11.56 16.80
N MET A 369 13.78 -10.26 16.73
CA MET A 369 14.15 -9.45 17.90
C MET A 369 13.00 -9.36 18.92
N LEU A 370 11.75 -9.23 18.44
CA LEU A 370 10.56 -9.11 19.29
C LEU A 370 9.95 -10.47 19.65
N ASN A 371 10.52 -11.57 19.14
CA ASN A 371 10.01 -12.94 19.31
C ASN A 371 8.51 -13.07 19.00
N THR A 372 8.05 -12.40 17.96
CA THR A 372 6.64 -12.39 17.54
C THR A 372 6.54 -12.29 16.02
N THR A 373 5.46 -12.83 15.45
CA THR A 373 5.13 -12.64 14.04
C THR A 373 4.45 -11.28 13.83
N LEU A 374 5.20 -10.30 13.31
CA LEU A 374 4.69 -8.95 13.08
C LEU A 374 3.57 -8.87 12.04
N MET A 375 3.51 -9.83 11.14
CA MET A 375 2.53 -9.88 10.06
C MET A 375 2.00 -11.31 9.89
N PRO A 376 1.06 -11.74 10.78
CA PRO A 376 0.42 -13.04 10.63
C PRO A 376 -0.41 -13.05 9.34
N PRO A 377 -0.22 -14.04 8.44
CA PRO A 377 -0.96 -14.12 7.18
C PRO A 377 -2.48 -14.22 7.35
N GLU A 378 -2.93 -14.69 8.51
CA GLU A 378 -4.35 -14.79 8.88
C GLU A 378 -5.02 -13.42 9.03
N VAL A 379 -4.26 -12.40 9.47
CA VAL A 379 -4.78 -11.04 9.71
C VAL A 379 -4.56 -10.15 8.50
N PHE A 380 -3.36 -10.24 7.90
CA PHE A 380 -2.98 -9.36 6.81
C PHE A 380 -3.24 -9.94 5.41
N PHE A 381 -3.74 -11.20 5.34
CA PHE A 381 -4.04 -11.91 4.09
C PHE A 381 -2.85 -12.11 3.14
N LEU A 382 -1.66 -11.61 3.48
CA LEU A 382 -0.43 -11.69 2.70
C LEU A 382 0.67 -12.42 3.46
N SER A 383 1.42 -13.26 2.74
CA SER A 383 2.51 -14.05 3.31
C SER A 383 3.86 -13.32 3.32
N ARG A 384 4.01 -12.25 2.54
CA ARG A 384 5.23 -11.44 2.43
C ARG A 384 4.90 -9.97 2.40
N MET A 385 5.80 -9.17 2.95
CA MET A 385 5.70 -7.72 2.89
C MET A 385 6.38 -7.21 1.61
N LYS A 386 5.68 -6.37 0.85
CA LYS A 386 6.22 -5.74 -0.35
C LYS A 386 6.08 -4.23 -0.20
N ALA A 387 7.13 -3.50 -0.53
CA ALA A 387 7.08 -2.05 -0.63
C ALA A 387 7.07 -1.66 -2.12
N ASP A 388 6.10 -0.84 -2.50
CA ASP A 388 5.97 -0.30 -3.86
C ASP A 388 6.20 1.22 -3.81
N ILE A 389 7.39 1.63 -4.28
CA ILE A 389 7.79 3.03 -4.27
C ILE A 389 7.26 3.70 -5.54
N GLN A 390 6.17 4.43 -5.41
CA GLN A 390 5.68 5.26 -6.50
C GLN A 390 6.53 6.53 -6.62
N THR A 391 7.16 6.73 -7.77
CA THR A 391 8.09 7.85 -8.02
C THR A 391 7.44 9.22 -7.79
N GLY A 392 6.17 9.37 -8.16
CA GLY A 392 5.40 10.61 -7.93
C GLY A 392 5.19 10.93 -6.45
N GLU A 393 4.87 9.93 -5.63
CA GLU A 393 4.68 10.09 -4.18
C GLU A 393 6.01 10.33 -3.46
N ALA A 394 7.05 9.61 -3.83
CA ALA A 394 8.38 9.83 -3.28
C ALA A 394 8.89 11.25 -3.59
N ALA A 395 8.73 11.71 -4.83
CA ALA A 395 9.10 13.07 -5.24
C ALA A 395 8.29 14.14 -4.50
N SER A 396 6.98 13.95 -4.36
CA SER A 396 6.12 14.87 -3.60
C SER A 396 6.51 14.92 -2.11
N THR A 397 6.81 13.78 -1.50
CA THR A 397 7.27 13.70 -0.11
C THR A 397 8.56 14.49 0.10
N VAL A 398 9.56 14.30 -0.77
CA VAL A 398 10.81 15.06 -0.72
C VAL A 398 10.56 16.55 -0.91
N PHE A 399 9.71 16.93 -1.88
CA PHE A 399 9.36 18.34 -2.11
C PHE A 399 8.68 18.98 -0.90
N PHE A 400 7.70 18.31 -0.29
CA PHE A 400 7.02 18.79 0.92
C PHE A 400 7.99 18.88 2.11
N ALA A 401 8.83 17.87 2.33
CA ALA A 401 9.81 17.86 3.41
C ALA A 401 10.82 19.02 3.26
N LEU A 402 11.33 19.26 2.06
CA LEU A 402 12.22 20.38 1.76
C LEU A 402 11.52 21.73 1.97
N SER A 403 10.33 21.88 1.41
CA SER A 403 9.55 23.13 1.53
C SER A 403 9.26 23.48 2.98
N LEU A 404 8.84 22.47 3.77
CA LEU A 404 8.54 22.67 5.18
C LEU A 404 9.82 22.93 6.02
N SER A 405 10.91 22.21 5.73
CA SER A 405 12.19 22.44 6.43
C SER A 405 12.71 23.87 6.20
N LEU A 406 12.62 24.37 4.97
CA LEU A 406 12.99 25.75 4.64
C LEU A 406 12.05 26.76 5.33
N ALA A 407 10.73 26.51 5.34
CA ALA A 407 9.76 27.36 6.02
C ALA A 407 10.01 27.41 7.54
N ALA A 408 10.30 26.26 8.15
CA ALA A 408 10.59 26.15 9.59
C ALA A 408 11.84 26.95 10.02
N VAL A 409 12.83 27.07 9.13
CA VAL A 409 14.07 27.82 9.40
C VAL A 409 13.83 29.34 9.38
N VAL A 410 12.82 29.85 8.67
CA VAL A 410 12.60 31.31 8.51
C VAL A 410 12.39 31.98 9.86
N TYR A 411 11.57 31.41 10.76
CA TYR A 411 11.28 32.00 12.05
C TYR A 411 12.52 32.14 12.96
N PRO A 412 13.35 31.11 13.19
CA PRO A 412 14.58 31.23 13.96
C PRO A 412 15.59 32.20 13.32
N ALA A 413 15.74 32.15 11.99
CA ALA A 413 16.64 33.06 11.27
C ALA A 413 16.23 34.54 11.42
N TRP A 414 14.95 34.81 11.34
CA TRP A 414 14.43 36.16 11.60
C TRP A 414 14.63 36.60 13.05
N LYS A 415 14.45 35.71 14.02
CA LYS A 415 14.72 35.98 15.43
C LYS A 415 16.22 36.28 15.67
N ALA A 416 17.12 35.55 15.01
CA ALA A 416 18.56 35.82 15.04
C ALA A 416 18.90 37.25 14.54
N ALA A 417 18.28 37.70 13.48
CA ALA A 417 18.47 39.03 12.89
C ALA A 417 18.02 40.19 13.82
N LYS A 418 17.08 39.92 14.74
CA LYS A 418 16.55 40.89 15.69
C LYS A 418 17.31 40.97 17.03
N LEU A 419 18.28 40.11 17.27
CA LEU A 419 19.10 40.16 18.48
C LEU A 419 19.76 41.53 18.68
N ASP A 420 19.61 42.09 19.89
CA ASP A 420 20.28 43.35 20.26
C ASP A 420 21.72 43.05 20.65
N PRO A 421 22.70 43.66 19.95
CA PRO A 421 24.13 43.47 20.28
C PRO A 421 24.49 43.86 21.72
N VAL A 422 23.79 44.87 22.27
CA VAL A 422 24.07 45.38 23.61
C VAL A 422 23.65 44.39 24.69
N GLU A 423 22.44 43.83 24.54
CA GLU A 423 21.94 42.78 25.46
C GLU A 423 22.79 41.51 25.37
N ALA A 424 23.16 41.07 24.16
CA ALA A 424 23.94 39.84 23.95
C ALA A 424 25.39 39.91 24.50
N LEU A 425 25.95 41.10 24.62
CA LEU A 425 27.30 41.32 25.20
C LEU A 425 27.27 41.63 26.70
N ARG A 426 26.10 41.99 27.26
CA ARG A 426 25.97 42.43 28.66
C ARG A 426 25.70 41.26 29.64
N TYR A 427 25.09 40.20 29.17
CA TYR A 427 24.82 39.02 30.03
C TYR A 427 26.03 38.07 29.97
N GLU A 428 26.84 38.09 31.01
CA GLU A 428 27.69 37.00 31.49
C GLU A 428 26.94 36.14 32.48
#